data_81cf6fc1f04a5a36593d8ad8822044c9
#
_entry.id   81cf6fc1f04a5a36593d8ad8822044c9
#
_cell.length_a   1.000
_cell.length_b   1.000
_cell.length_c   1.000
_cell.angle_alpha   90.00
_cell.angle_beta   90.00
_cell.angle_gamma   90.00
#
_symmetry.space_group_name_H-M   'P 1'
#
loop_
_entity.id
_entity.type
_entity.pdbx_description
1 polymer ?
#
loop_
_entity_poly.entity_id
_entity_poly.type
_entity_poly.pdbx_seq_one_letter_code
_entity_poly.pdbx_strand_id
1 'polypeptide(L)'
;MKHKLILLLGLFFLFSAFTSDKPKITIFMIGDSTMSNKSLTGGNPERGWGHVLPGFFSEDIIVDNHAQNGRSSKSFIDEGRWDKVLALIKKGDYVFIQFGHNDEKPKADRHTDPGTTFDANLRKFVNET
;
A
#
# COMPACT_ATOMS: atom_id res chain seq x y z
N MET A 1 -47.95 19.42 24.98
CA MET A 1 -46.78 19.93 24.25
C MET A 1 -45.48 19.23 24.63
N LYS A 2 -45.20 18.92 25.92
CA LYS A 2 -43.94 18.27 26.37
C LYS A 2 -43.68 16.89 25.76
N HIS A 3 -44.70 16.06 25.57
CA HIS A 3 -44.56 14.72 25.00
C HIS A 3 -44.20 14.71 23.49
N LYS A 4 -44.68 15.71 22.72
CA LYS A 4 -44.34 15.85 21.29
C LYS A 4 -42.86 16.27 21.09
N LEU A 5 -42.33 17.07 22.01
CA LEU A 5 -40.94 17.53 21.98
C LEU A 5 -39.98 16.37 22.27
N ILE A 6 -40.30 15.49 23.23
CA ILE A 6 -39.49 14.30 23.58
C ILE A 6 -39.44 13.32 22.41
N LEU A 7 -40.56 13.13 21.70
CA LEU A 7 -40.62 12.25 20.53
C LEU A 7 -39.75 12.77 19.38
N LEU A 8 -39.74 14.08 19.15
CA LEU A 8 -38.90 14.72 18.12
C LEU A 8 -37.42 14.62 18.43
N LEU A 9 -37.01 14.79 19.69
CA LEU A 9 -35.63 14.60 20.14
C LEU A 9 -35.17 13.14 20.01
N GLY A 10 -36.03 12.18 20.35
CA GLY A 10 -35.75 10.77 20.18
C GLY A 10 -35.56 10.37 18.71
N LEU A 11 -36.33 10.94 17.78
CA LEU A 11 -36.20 10.70 16.34
C LEU A 11 -34.89 11.29 15.76
N PHE A 12 -34.47 12.45 16.27
CA PHE A 12 -33.22 13.10 15.88
C PHE A 12 -31.99 12.28 16.30
N PHE A 13 -32.02 11.67 17.49
CA PHE A 13 -30.95 10.78 17.96
C PHE A 13 -30.87 9.48 17.17
N LEU A 14 -32.00 8.95 16.68
CA LEU A 14 -32.02 7.74 15.86
C LEU A 14 -31.42 7.98 14.46
N PHE A 15 -31.55 9.18 13.90
CA PHE A 15 -30.94 9.53 12.60
C PHE A 15 -29.43 9.80 12.69
N SER A 16 -28.91 10.19 13.85
CA SER A 16 -27.48 10.47 14.03
C SER A 16 -26.61 9.20 14.14
N ALA A 17 -27.22 8.01 14.26
CA ALA A 17 -26.50 6.74 14.47
C ALA A 17 -26.10 6.01 13.18
N PHE A 18 -26.40 6.55 12.00
CA PHE A 18 -26.11 5.90 10.72
C PHE A 18 -25.10 6.70 9.87
N THR A 19 -24.02 7.18 10.46
CA THR A 19 -22.81 7.45 9.68
C THR A 19 -22.09 6.10 9.49
N SER A 20 -22.48 5.34 8.48
CA SER A 20 -21.70 4.20 8.03
C SER A 20 -20.42 4.75 7.42
N ASP A 21 -19.34 4.80 8.19
CA ASP A 21 -18.00 4.99 7.63
C ASP A 21 -17.77 3.89 6.59
N LYS A 22 -17.70 4.29 5.32
CA LYS A 22 -17.36 3.34 4.27
C LYS A 22 -15.98 2.75 4.59
N PRO A 23 -15.80 1.43 4.47
CA PRO A 23 -14.47 0.85 4.68
C PRO A 23 -13.49 1.51 3.71
N LYS A 24 -12.40 2.03 4.26
CA LYS A 24 -11.33 2.61 3.43
C LYS A 24 -10.65 1.50 2.65
N ILE A 25 -10.37 1.76 1.39
CA ILE A 25 -9.59 0.88 0.52
C ILE A 25 -8.12 1.20 0.74
N THR A 26 -7.28 0.18 0.91
CA THR A 26 -5.83 0.36 1.00
C THR A 26 -5.15 -0.02 -0.30
N ILE A 27 -4.24 0.82 -0.77
CA ILE A 27 -3.30 0.52 -1.85
C ILE A 27 -1.96 0.25 -1.19
N PHE A 28 -1.59 -1.03 -1.11
CA PHE A 28 -0.25 -1.44 -0.69
C PHE A 28 0.72 -1.26 -1.85
N MET A 29 1.88 -0.69 -1.58
CA MET A 29 2.89 -0.48 -2.61
C MET A 29 4.16 -1.27 -2.25
N ILE A 30 4.58 -2.16 -3.14
CA ILE A 30 5.81 -2.94 -3.01
C ILE A 30 6.74 -2.64 -4.19
N GLY A 31 8.01 -2.37 -3.89
CA GLY A 31 8.93 -1.95 -4.95
C GLY A 31 10.30 -1.52 -4.41
N ASP A 32 11.05 -0.92 -5.30
CA ASP A 32 12.40 -0.43 -5.05
C ASP A 32 12.49 1.08 -4.74
N SER A 33 13.67 1.66 -4.97
CA SER A 33 13.96 3.06 -4.67
C SER A 33 13.18 4.06 -5.52
N THR A 34 12.71 3.69 -6.70
CA THR A 34 11.95 4.59 -7.58
C THR A 34 10.53 4.82 -7.07
N MET A 35 10.00 3.87 -6.29
CA MET A 35 8.69 3.94 -5.65
C MET A 35 8.78 4.40 -4.18
N SER A 36 9.84 4.09 -3.47
CA SER A 36 9.93 4.23 -2.01
C SER A 36 9.81 5.67 -1.50
N ASN A 37 9.34 5.81 -0.27
CA ASN A 37 9.41 7.07 0.47
C ASN A 37 10.87 7.47 0.68
N LYS A 38 11.17 8.77 0.58
CA LYS A 38 12.50 9.34 0.81
C LYS A 38 12.50 10.16 2.08
N SER A 39 13.64 10.14 2.78
CA SER A 39 13.85 11.08 3.86
C SER A 39 13.95 12.50 3.29
N LEU A 40 13.26 13.44 3.92
CA LEU A 40 13.30 14.86 3.57
C LEU A 40 14.37 15.63 4.35
N THR A 41 15.13 14.94 5.21
CA THR A 41 16.16 15.53 6.06
C THR A 41 17.26 16.15 5.20
N GLY A 42 17.75 17.29 5.60
CA GLY A 42 18.86 17.98 4.92
C GLY A 42 18.49 18.57 3.55
N GLY A 43 17.19 18.80 3.27
CA GLY A 43 16.75 19.38 2.00
C GLY A 43 16.84 18.41 0.82
N ASN A 44 16.84 17.09 1.06
CA ASN A 44 16.86 16.09 0.00
C ASN A 44 15.70 16.29 -0.99
N PRO A 45 15.97 16.56 -2.29
CA PRO A 45 14.94 16.76 -3.29
C PRO A 45 14.34 15.46 -3.84
N GLU A 46 14.96 14.30 -3.56
CA GLU A 46 14.50 13.02 -4.09
C GLU A 46 13.09 12.69 -3.63
N ARG A 47 12.30 12.18 -4.55
CA ARG A 47 10.97 11.61 -4.28
C ARG A 47 10.82 10.32 -5.07
N GLY A 48 10.44 9.23 -4.39
CA GLY A 48 9.87 8.09 -5.11
C GLY A 48 8.43 8.43 -5.51
N TRP A 49 7.95 7.91 -6.64
CA TRP A 49 6.61 8.23 -7.10
C TRP A 49 5.52 7.79 -6.08
N GLY A 50 5.77 6.71 -5.34
CA GLY A 50 4.87 6.28 -4.26
C GLY A 50 4.80 7.24 -3.08
N HIS A 51 5.81 8.10 -2.89
CA HIS A 51 5.80 9.14 -1.86
C HIS A 51 4.76 10.24 -2.15
N VAL A 52 4.54 10.53 -3.44
CA VAL A 52 3.62 11.59 -3.87
C VAL A 52 2.24 11.06 -4.26
N LEU A 53 2.11 9.77 -4.46
CA LEU A 53 0.87 9.13 -4.89
C LEU A 53 -0.36 9.44 -4.00
N PRO A 54 -0.23 9.52 -2.66
CA PRO A 54 -1.38 9.85 -1.79
C PRO A 54 -2.10 11.14 -2.19
N GLY A 55 -1.36 12.13 -2.73
CA GLY A 55 -1.93 13.41 -3.15
C GLY A 55 -2.90 13.33 -4.34
N PHE A 56 -3.01 12.18 -5.00
CA PHE A 56 -3.90 11.96 -6.14
C PHE A 56 -5.19 11.21 -5.78
N PHE A 57 -5.38 10.84 -4.52
CA PHE A 57 -6.55 10.12 -4.05
C PHE A 57 -7.35 10.94 -3.03
N SER A 58 -8.63 10.59 -2.88
CA SER A 58 -9.50 11.11 -1.82
C SER A 58 -9.17 10.47 -0.47
N GLU A 59 -9.74 11.02 0.61
CA GLU A 59 -9.57 10.52 1.98
C GLU A 59 -10.08 9.08 2.21
N ASP A 60 -10.86 8.54 1.26
CA ASP A 60 -11.36 7.17 1.30
C ASP A 60 -10.29 6.13 0.91
N ILE A 61 -9.16 6.56 0.36
CA ILE A 61 -8.06 5.70 -0.07
C ILE A 61 -6.86 5.91 0.84
N ILE A 62 -6.35 4.81 1.38
CA ILE A 62 -5.08 4.77 2.13
C ILE A 62 -4.00 4.27 1.18
N VAL A 63 -2.90 4.99 1.07
CA VAL A 63 -1.70 4.52 0.35
C VAL A 63 -0.67 4.10 1.38
N ASP A 64 -0.40 2.78 1.46
CA ASP A 64 0.58 2.19 2.38
C ASP A 64 1.81 1.73 1.60
N ASN A 65 2.86 2.55 1.65
CA ASN A 65 4.05 2.37 0.82
C ASN A 65 5.15 1.59 1.54
N HIS A 66 5.28 0.31 1.24
CA HIS A 66 6.31 -0.61 1.73
C HIS A 66 7.53 -0.73 0.82
N ALA A 67 7.58 0.03 -0.29
CA ALA A 67 8.73 0.00 -1.19
C ALA A 67 10.01 0.45 -0.46
N GLN A 68 11.13 -0.22 -0.78
CA GLN A 68 12.37 -0.02 -0.06
C GLN A 68 13.57 0.16 -0.99
N ASN A 69 14.39 1.17 -0.71
CA ASN A 69 15.60 1.45 -1.49
C ASN A 69 16.49 0.20 -1.65
N GLY A 70 16.94 -0.05 -2.87
CA GLY A 70 17.91 -1.09 -3.19
C GLY A 70 17.35 -2.53 -3.20
N ARG A 71 16.03 -2.73 -3.06
CA ARG A 71 15.43 -4.07 -3.08
C ARG A 71 15.04 -4.46 -4.48
N SER A 72 15.34 -5.71 -4.81
CA SER A 72 14.81 -6.45 -5.95
C SER A 72 13.58 -7.25 -5.54
N SER A 73 12.87 -7.84 -6.49
CA SER A 73 11.79 -8.79 -6.19
C SER A 73 12.28 -9.94 -5.28
N LYS A 74 13.48 -10.47 -5.55
CA LYS A 74 14.14 -11.51 -4.75
C LYS A 74 14.39 -11.05 -3.32
N SER A 75 15.16 -9.98 -3.14
CA SER A 75 15.53 -9.53 -1.78
C SER A 75 14.31 -9.05 -0.97
N PHE A 76 13.27 -8.56 -1.61
CA PHE A 76 12.02 -8.20 -0.94
C PHE A 76 11.32 -9.43 -0.36
N ILE A 77 11.35 -10.56 -1.07
CA ILE A 77 10.85 -11.86 -0.59
C ILE A 77 11.78 -12.42 0.50
N ASP A 78 13.07 -12.54 0.23
CA ASP A 78 14.05 -13.17 1.10
C ASP A 78 14.16 -12.50 2.49
N GLU A 79 13.92 -11.17 2.54
CA GLU A 79 13.90 -10.39 3.78
C GLU A 79 12.55 -10.50 4.55
N GLY A 80 11.61 -11.31 4.08
CA GLY A 80 10.27 -11.46 4.66
C GLY A 80 9.42 -10.19 4.60
N ARG A 81 9.72 -9.26 3.67
CA ARG A 81 8.98 -8.01 3.50
C ARG A 81 7.62 -8.28 2.86
N TRP A 82 7.59 -9.18 1.90
CA TRP A 82 6.34 -9.59 1.26
C TRP A 82 5.37 -10.21 2.26
N ASP A 83 5.83 -11.12 3.10
CA ASP A 83 4.99 -11.79 4.11
C ASP A 83 4.35 -10.78 5.07
N LYS A 84 5.08 -9.71 5.43
CA LYS A 84 4.56 -8.63 6.27
C LYS A 84 3.45 -7.85 5.58
N VAL A 85 3.59 -7.55 4.28
CA VAL A 85 2.56 -6.86 3.50
C VAL A 85 1.35 -7.76 3.31
N LEU A 86 1.57 -9.02 2.92
CA LEU A 86 0.52 -10.01 2.68
C LEU A 86 -0.39 -10.19 3.92
N ALA A 87 0.19 -10.17 5.11
CA ALA A 87 -0.56 -10.26 6.37
C ALA A 87 -1.49 -9.07 6.65
N LEU A 88 -1.33 -7.95 5.95
CA LEU A 88 -2.14 -6.73 6.11
C LEU A 88 -3.27 -6.63 5.09
N ILE A 89 -3.13 -7.28 3.94
CA ILE A 89 -4.06 -7.19 2.79
C ILE A 89 -5.43 -7.76 3.18
N LYS A 90 -6.48 -7.07 2.80
CA LYS A 90 -7.86 -7.48 2.99
C LYS A 90 -8.60 -7.48 1.66
N LYS A 91 -9.68 -8.24 1.58
CA LYS A 91 -10.54 -8.25 0.40
C LYS A 91 -10.99 -6.82 0.03
N GLY A 92 -10.69 -6.41 -1.18
CA GLY A 92 -11.00 -5.09 -1.73
C GLY A 92 -9.82 -4.12 -1.73
N ASP A 93 -8.69 -4.49 -1.12
CA ASP A 93 -7.44 -3.73 -1.22
C ASP A 93 -6.76 -3.97 -2.57
N TYR A 94 -5.76 -3.14 -2.88
CA TYR A 94 -4.96 -3.24 -4.10
C TYR A 94 -3.47 -3.34 -3.75
N VAL A 95 -2.71 -4.02 -4.62
CA VAL A 95 -1.25 -4.05 -4.53
C VAL A 95 -0.63 -3.48 -5.80
N PHE A 96 0.18 -2.44 -5.66
CA PHE A 96 0.99 -1.88 -6.74
C PHE A 96 2.40 -2.43 -6.63
N ILE A 97 2.88 -3.07 -7.71
CA ILE A 97 4.14 -3.80 -7.76
C ILE A 97 5.09 -3.12 -8.74
N GLN A 98 6.32 -2.77 -8.30
CA GLN A 98 7.34 -2.19 -9.17
C GLN A 98 8.73 -2.66 -8.75
N PHE A 99 9.27 -3.61 -9.50
CA PHE A 99 10.64 -4.12 -9.40
C PHE A 99 11.30 -4.19 -10.78
N GLY A 100 12.60 -4.45 -10.82
CA GLY A 100 13.39 -4.62 -12.04
C GLY A 100 14.78 -4.03 -11.91
N HIS A 101 14.91 -2.74 -11.59
CA HIS A 101 16.20 -2.04 -11.56
C HIS A 101 17.25 -2.70 -10.65
N ASN A 102 16.88 -3.31 -9.54
CA ASN A 102 17.79 -4.03 -8.67
C ASN A 102 17.90 -5.51 -9.04
N ASP A 103 16.89 -6.06 -9.71
CA ASP A 103 16.86 -7.44 -10.18
C ASP A 103 17.91 -7.70 -11.27
N GLU A 104 18.19 -6.71 -12.13
CA GLU A 104 19.22 -6.81 -13.18
C GLU A 104 20.66 -6.73 -12.65
N LYS A 105 20.87 -6.27 -11.40
CA LYS A 105 22.23 -6.10 -10.84
C LYS A 105 22.88 -7.44 -10.56
N PRO A 106 24.19 -7.63 -10.90
CA PRO A 106 24.87 -8.92 -10.81
C PRO A 106 25.25 -9.34 -9.38
N LYS A 107 24.50 -8.89 -8.37
CA LYS A 107 24.72 -9.25 -6.97
C LYS A 107 23.80 -10.38 -6.59
N ALA A 108 24.33 -11.48 -6.06
CA ALA A 108 23.61 -12.71 -5.73
C ALA A 108 22.44 -12.49 -4.74
N ASP A 109 22.53 -11.46 -3.87
CA ASP A 109 21.50 -11.11 -2.90
C ASP A 109 20.25 -10.51 -3.54
N ARG A 110 20.30 -10.07 -4.81
CA ARG A 110 19.21 -9.39 -5.50
C ARG A 110 18.98 -9.78 -6.95
N HIS A 111 19.95 -10.41 -7.60
CA HIS A 111 19.84 -10.77 -9.01
C HIS A 111 18.71 -11.77 -9.26
N THR A 112 17.97 -11.52 -10.34
CA THR A 112 16.98 -12.44 -10.92
C THR A 112 17.08 -12.42 -12.43
N ASP A 113 16.73 -13.54 -13.06
CA ASP A 113 16.77 -13.70 -14.52
C ASP A 113 15.36 -13.47 -15.12
N PRO A 114 15.22 -12.57 -16.12
CA PRO A 114 13.99 -12.41 -16.88
C PRO A 114 13.56 -13.73 -17.53
N GLY A 115 12.26 -13.97 -17.59
CA GLY A 115 11.68 -15.20 -18.15
C GLY A 115 11.70 -16.40 -17.17
N THR A 116 12.44 -16.32 -16.07
CA THR A 116 12.54 -17.39 -15.06
C THR A 116 12.29 -16.87 -13.65
N THR A 117 13.34 -16.56 -12.88
CA THR A 117 13.23 -16.22 -11.46
C THR A 117 12.54 -14.88 -11.22
N PHE A 118 12.74 -13.86 -12.08
CA PHE A 118 12.03 -12.60 -12.01
C PHE A 118 10.52 -12.80 -12.19
N ASP A 119 10.14 -13.52 -13.25
CA ASP A 119 8.74 -13.80 -13.56
C ASP A 119 8.07 -14.63 -12.47
N ALA A 120 8.82 -15.60 -11.90
CA ALA A 120 8.32 -16.41 -10.79
C ALA A 120 8.00 -15.56 -9.56
N ASN A 121 8.87 -14.60 -9.23
CA ASN A 121 8.64 -13.67 -8.12
C ASN A 121 7.42 -12.76 -8.36
N LEU A 122 7.28 -12.22 -9.58
CA LEU A 122 6.10 -11.41 -9.91
C LEU A 122 4.80 -12.23 -9.84
N ARG A 123 4.82 -13.46 -10.36
CA ARG A 123 3.66 -14.38 -10.24
C ARG A 123 3.33 -14.71 -8.80
N LYS A 124 4.33 -14.89 -7.93
CA LYS A 124 4.13 -15.10 -6.50
C LYS A 124 3.34 -13.94 -5.92
N PHE A 125 3.77 -12.69 -6.14
CA PHE A 125 3.06 -11.52 -5.64
C PHE A 125 1.60 -11.46 -6.11
N VAL A 126 1.36 -11.70 -7.40
CA VAL A 126 0.01 -11.64 -8.00
C VAL A 126 -0.89 -12.78 -7.51
N ASN A 127 -0.36 -14.00 -7.36
CA ASN A 127 -1.18 -15.16 -7.00
C ASN A 127 -1.54 -15.21 -5.52
N GLU A 128 -0.76 -14.55 -4.66
CA GLU A 128 -0.96 -14.54 -3.22
C GLU A 128 -1.81 -13.33 -2.75
N THR A 129 -2.06 -12.36 -3.64
CA THR A 129 -2.94 -11.21 -3.39
C THR A 129 -4.39 -11.56 -3.70
#